data_aa7607de5e4ebf58d51c744b9e83b26b
#
_entry.id   aa7607de5e4ebf58d51c744b9e83b26b
#
_cell.length_a   1.000
_cell.length_b   1.000
_cell.length_c   1.000
_cell.angle_alpha   90.00
_cell.angle_beta   90.00
_cell.angle_gamma   90.00
#
_symmetry.space_group_name_H-M   'P 1'
#
loop_
_entity.id
_entity.type
_entity.pdbx_description
1 polymer ?
#
loop_
_entity_poly.entity_id
_entity_poly.type
_entity_poly.pdbx_seq_one_letter_code
_entity_poly.pdbx_strand_id
1 'polypeptide(L)'
;LQAMLDSHLDCNSGNARLQLDFDLLVRRPALVTPGLSGWKSYPVSLVAALKRGVFSLQASVEVGYSSTCPCSAALSRQLVEQAFRNAFDGQASADVSQVADWLRAHATLATPHSQRSQARVSLRLQDDVPDLGLLRLINGIEQALGTPLQTAVKRADEQAFAALNGQNLMYVEDAARRIRTALQADAVDLQVHVRHLESLHPHDASAWASSKRTGKPL
;
A
#
# COMPACT_ATOMS: atom_id res chain seq x y z
N LEU A 1 -5.92 26.69 17.04
CA LEU A 1 -4.54 27.16 17.16
C LEU A 1 -4.48 28.62 17.58
N GLN A 2 -5.34 29.50 17.03
CA GLN A 2 -5.35 30.91 17.44
C GLN A 2 -5.62 31.05 18.96
N ALA A 3 -6.63 30.34 19.47
CA ALA A 3 -6.92 30.34 20.91
C ALA A 3 -5.75 29.86 21.80
N MET A 4 -4.88 28.98 21.26
CA MET A 4 -3.64 28.58 21.96
C MET A 4 -2.66 29.75 22.05
N LEU A 5 -2.50 30.54 20.99
CA LEU A 5 -1.65 31.73 21.02
C LEU A 5 -2.22 32.82 21.94
N ASP A 6 -3.52 33.06 21.86
CA ASP A 6 -4.20 34.10 22.65
C ASP A 6 -4.15 33.80 24.17
N SER A 7 -4.09 32.51 24.55
CA SER A 7 -3.96 32.12 25.97
C SER A 7 -2.53 32.24 26.52
N HIS A 8 -1.52 32.52 25.65
CA HIS A 8 -0.11 32.59 26.00
C HIS A 8 0.53 33.93 25.56
N LEU A 9 -0.18 35.03 25.74
CA LEU A 9 0.28 36.34 25.30
C LEU A 9 1.56 36.80 26.01
N ASP A 10 1.75 36.37 27.23
CA ASP A 10 2.94 36.66 28.07
C ASP A 10 4.21 35.98 27.53
N CYS A 11 4.09 34.91 26.76
CA CYS A 11 5.21 34.16 26.18
C CYS A 11 5.70 34.76 24.85
N ASN A 12 5.06 35.77 24.30
CA ASN A 12 5.33 36.37 22.99
C ASN A 12 5.49 35.28 21.86
N SER A 13 4.69 34.22 21.95
CA SER A 13 4.73 33.11 21.01
C SER A 13 3.96 33.44 19.74
N GLY A 14 4.63 33.37 18.59
CA GLY A 14 4.00 33.51 17.26
C GLY A 14 3.69 32.19 16.55
N ASN A 15 3.87 31.04 17.24
CA ASN A 15 3.72 29.73 16.63
C ASN A 15 2.90 28.79 17.54
N ALA A 16 1.94 28.08 16.94
CA ALA A 16 1.20 27.00 17.59
C ALA A 16 1.19 25.76 16.69
N ARG A 17 1.25 24.58 17.29
CA ARG A 17 1.19 23.28 16.58
C ARG A 17 0.30 22.32 17.37
N LEU A 18 -0.58 21.64 16.67
CA LEU A 18 -1.40 20.54 17.19
C LEU A 18 -1.17 19.31 16.34
N GLN A 19 -0.97 18.17 16.97
CA GLN A 19 -0.91 16.88 16.30
C GLN A 19 -1.95 15.95 16.89
N LEU A 20 -2.69 15.27 16.02
CA LEU A 20 -3.68 14.24 16.36
C LEU A 20 -3.28 12.96 15.65
N ASP A 21 -3.05 11.91 16.43
CA ASP A 21 -2.77 10.56 15.92
C ASP A 21 -3.91 9.65 16.35
N PHE A 22 -4.49 8.93 15.40
CA PHE A 22 -5.63 8.03 15.64
C PHE A 22 -5.72 6.94 14.58
N ASP A 23 -6.51 5.89 14.87
CA ASP A 23 -6.85 4.84 13.92
C ASP A 23 -8.22 5.12 13.29
N LEU A 24 -8.24 5.32 11.96
CA LEU A 24 -9.48 5.41 11.20
C LEU A 24 -9.98 3.99 10.91
N LEU A 25 -11.11 3.63 11.49
CA LEU A 25 -11.75 2.33 11.27
C LEU A 25 -12.69 2.40 10.08
N VAL A 26 -12.47 1.55 9.09
CA VAL A 26 -13.29 1.46 7.89
C VAL A 26 -13.76 0.03 7.69
N ARG A 27 -15.05 -0.16 7.44
CA ARG A 27 -15.59 -1.47 7.11
C ARG A 27 -15.27 -1.79 5.64
N ARG A 28 -14.53 -2.86 5.39
CA ARG A 28 -14.11 -3.30 4.06
C ARG A 28 -14.82 -4.61 3.69
N PRO A 29 -15.37 -4.72 2.46
CA PRO A 29 -15.91 -5.98 1.97
C PRO A 29 -14.79 -7.00 1.75
N ALA A 30 -15.11 -8.29 1.83
CA ALA A 30 -14.25 -9.36 1.35
C ALA A 30 -14.10 -9.27 -0.19
N LEU A 31 -13.05 -9.89 -0.73
CA LEU A 31 -12.73 -9.78 -2.17
C LEU A 31 -13.83 -10.32 -3.07
N VAL A 32 -14.35 -11.50 -2.75
CA VAL A 32 -15.33 -12.21 -3.60
C VAL A 32 -16.52 -12.76 -2.83
N THR A 33 -16.46 -12.89 -1.49
CA THR A 33 -17.57 -13.44 -0.71
C THR A 33 -18.64 -12.38 -0.48
N PRO A 34 -19.85 -12.54 -1.06
CA PRO A 34 -20.93 -11.55 -0.92
C PRO A 34 -21.35 -11.38 0.54
N GLY A 35 -21.61 -10.16 0.96
CA GLY A 35 -22.12 -9.83 2.30
C GLY A 35 -21.09 -9.98 3.45
N LEU A 36 -19.91 -10.56 3.20
CA LEU A 36 -18.85 -10.63 4.18
C LEU A 36 -18.06 -9.33 4.20
N SER A 37 -17.78 -8.80 5.39
CA SER A 37 -16.96 -7.59 5.56
C SER A 37 -16.31 -7.58 6.95
N GLY A 38 -15.17 -6.91 7.08
CA GLY A 38 -14.46 -6.73 8.33
C GLY A 38 -14.04 -5.27 8.56
N TRP A 39 -13.75 -4.92 9.80
CA TRP A 39 -13.18 -3.63 10.15
C TRP A 39 -11.69 -3.62 9.90
N LYS A 40 -11.21 -2.63 9.17
CA LYS A 40 -9.79 -2.38 8.90
C LYS A 40 -9.38 -1.06 9.52
N SER A 41 -8.27 -1.08 10.26
CA SER A 41 -7.66 0.09 10.86
C SER A 41 -6.65 0.70 9.88
N TYR A 42 -6.67 2.02 9.80
CA TYR A 42 -5.69 2.83 9.06
C TYR A 42 -5.13 3.88 10.00
N PRO A 43 -3.85 3.79 10.38
CA PRO A 43 -3.19 4.83 11.16
C PRO A 43 -3.20 6.17 10.42
N VAL A 44 -3.66 7.21 11.10
CA VAL A 44 -3.76 8.58 10.60
C VAL A 44 -3.05 9.51 11.55
N SER A 45 -2.30 10.46 10.98
CA SER A 45 -1.73 11.61 11.70
C SER A 45 -2.17 12.90 11.02
N LEU A 46 -2.75 13.81 11.77
CA LEU A 46 -3.06 15.17 11.35
C LEU A 46 -2.16 16.15 12.09
N VAL A 47 -1.47 17.01 11.35
CA VAL A 47 -0.62 18.04 11.93
C VAL A 47 -1.10 19.41 11.45
N ALA A 48 -1.68 20.17 12.36
CA ALA A 48 -2.04 21.56 12.14
C ALA A 48 -0.97 22.48 12.72
N ALA A 49 -0.55 23.48 11.98
CA ALA A 49 0.39 24.49 12.44
C ALA A 49 -0.07 25.90 12.06
N LEU A 50 0.11 26.84 12.98
CA LEU A 50 -0.05 28.26 12.75
C LEU A 50 1.30 28.93 13.06
N LYS A 51 1.96 29.47 12.03
CA LYS A 51 3.26 30.10 12.14
C LYS A 51 3.19 31.52 11.61
N ARG A 52 3.37 32.50 12.49
CA ARG A 52 3.32 33.94 12.12
C ARG A 52 2.08 34.28 11.29
N GLY A 53 0.91 33.78 11.70
CA GLY A 53 -0.35 33.99 10.99
C GLY A 53 -0.60 33.10 9.77
N VAL A 54 0.34 32.27 9.36
CA VAL A 54 0.16 31.32 8.24
C VAL A 54 -0.27 29.97 8.78
N PHE A 55 -1.47 29.55 8.41
CA PHE A 55 -2.02 28.23 8.75
C PHE A 55 -1.53 27.16 7.76
N SER A 56 -1.35 25.95 8.23
CA SER A 56 -1.13 24.77 7.40
C SER A 56 -1.70 23.52 8.08
N LEU A 57 -2.27 22.61 7.28
CA LEU A 57 -2.77 21.32 7.72
C LEU A 57 -2.16 20.22 6.87
N GLN A 58 -1.49 19.27 7.50
CA GLN A 58 -0.93 18.10 6.87
C GLN A 58 -1.66 16.84 7.36
N ALA A 59 -2.02 15.96 6.43
CA ALA A 59 -2.52 14.64 6.74
C ALA A 59 -1.49 13.58 6.32
N SER A 60 -1.38 12.53 7.13
CA SER A 60 -0.60 11.33 6.83
C SER A 60 -1.47 10.11 7.10
N VAL A 61 -1.50 9.15 6.17
CA VAL A 61 -2.19 7.86 6.33
C VAL A 61 -1.22 6.72 6.09
N GLU A 62 -1.44 5.59 6.76
CA GLU A 62 -0.70 4.36 6.51
C GLU A 62 -1.63 3.26 6.01
N VAL A 63 -1.24 2.63 4.89
CA VAL A 63 -2.01 1.56 4.23
C VAL A 63 -1.17 0.30 4.14
N GLY A 64 -1.67 -0.78 4.73
CA GLY A 64 -1.07 -2.11 4.62
C GLY A 64 -1.50 -2.82 3.34
N TYR A 65 -0.55 -3.46 2.66
CA TYR A 65 -0.78 -4.25 1.46
C TYR A 65 0.16 -5.47 1.41
N SER A 66 -0.05 -6.35 0.44
CA SER A 66 0.83 -7.48 0.14
C SER A 66 1.71 -7.17 -1.06
N SER A 67 2.98 -7.54 -1.01
CA SER A 67 3.89 -7.47 -2.16
C SER A 67 4.54 -8.80 -2.42
N THR A 68 4.73 -9.12 -3.69
CA THR A 68 5.44 -10.33 -4.17
C THR A 68 6.58 -9.88 -5.07
N CYS A 69 7.78 -10.38 -4.80
CA CYS A 69 8.98 -9.98 -5.52
C CYS A 69 8.99 -10.50 -6.96
N PRO A 70 9.15 -9.63 -7.97
CA PRO A 70 9.22 -10.03 -9.38
C PRO A 70 10.40 -10.96 -9.71
N CYS A 71 11.59 -10.69 -9.15
CA CYS A 71 12.78 -11.53 -9.34
C CYS A 71 12.55 -12.94 -8.81
N SER A 72 12.10 -13.04 -7.55
CA SER A 72 11.82 -14.32 -6.91
C SER A 72 10.75 -15.12 -7.66
N ALA A 73 9.73 -14.44 -8.18
CA ALA A 73 8.69 -15.06 -9.00
C ALA A 73 9.24 -15.61 -10.33
N ALA A 74 10.17 -14.89 -10.96
CA ALA A 74 10.81 -15.37 -12.18
C ALA A 74 11.67 -16.61 -11.92
N LEU A 75 12.50 -16.60 -10.87
CA LEU A 75 13.36 -17.70 -10.47
C LEU A 75 12.56 -18.92 -10.03
N SER A 76 11.47 -18.74 -9.29
CA SER A 76 10.58 -19.84 -8.88
C SER A 76 9.98 -20.55 -10.10
N ARG A 77 9.54 -19.79 -11.12
CA ARG A 77 9.02 -20.38 -12.37
C ARG A 77 10.07 -21.19 -13.13
N GLN A 78 11.34 -20.77 -13.13
CA GLN A 78 12.43 -21.52 -13.75
C GLN A 78 12.66 -22.88 -13.07
N LEU A 79 12.60 -22.90 -11.73
CA LEU A 79 12.72 -24.16 -10.98
C LEU A 79 11.56 -25.11 -11.25
N VAL A 80 10.32 -24.60 -11.32
CA VAL A 80 9.14 -25.39 -11.67
C VAL A 80 9.25 -25.91 -13.12
N GLU A 81 9.68 -25.07 -14.06
CA GLU A 81 9.93 -25.49 -15.46
C GLU A 81 10.97 -26.59 -15.53
N GLN A 82 12.10 -26.46 -14.85
CA GLN A 82 13.16 -27.49 -14.85
C GLN A 82 12.66 -28.82 -14.30
N ALA A 83 11.90 -28.77 -13.19
CA ALA A 83 11.30 -29.98 -12.61
C ALA A 83 10.29 -30.63 -13.56
N PHE A 84 9.48 -29.83 -14.25
CA PHE A 84 8.56 -30.32 -15.28
C PHE A 84 9.31 -31.03 -16.43
N ARG A 85 10.35 -30.39 -16.98
CA ARG A 85 11.16 -30.99 -18.03
C ARG A 85 11.76 -32.32 -17.60
N ASN A 86 12.29 -32.41 -16.38
CA ASN A 86 12.84 -33.65 -15.85
C ASN A 86 11.79 -34.75 -15.68
N ALA A 87 10.56 -34.40 -15.24
CA ALA A 87 9.47 -35.35 -15.03
C ALA A 87 8.93 -35.96 -16.35
N PHE A 88 9.01 -35.20 -17.43
CA PHE A 88 8.52 -35.61 -18.77
C PHE A 88 9.65 -35.82 -19.77
N ASP A 89 10.88 -36.06 -19.27
CA ASP A 89 12.03 -36.33 -20.13
C ASP A 89 11.83 -37.59 -21.02
N GLY A 90 12.25 -37.48 -22.27
CA GLY A 90 12.09 -38.56 -23.26
C GLY A 90 10.67 -38.71 -23.82
N GLN A 91 9.69 -37.90 -23.39
CA GLN A 91 8.33 -37.92 -23.94
C GLN A 91 8.20 -36.92 -25.08
N ALA A 92 7.77 -37.39 -26.27
CA ALA A 92 7.50 -36.49 -27.42
C ALA A 92 6.24 -35.65 -27.25
N SER A 93 5.29 -36.09 -26.40
CA SER A 93 4.06 -35.37 -26.03
C SER A 93 3.61 -35.83 -24.64
N ALA A 94 2.90 -34.96 -23.95
CA ALA A 94 2.28 -35.26 -22.64
C ALA A 94 0.77 -35.11 -22.73
N ASP A 95 0.02 -35.99 -22.07
CA ASP A 95 -1.42 -35.89 -21.96
C ASP A 95 -1.79 -34.71 -21.03
N VAL A 96 -2.84 -33.97 -21.39
CA VAL A 96 -3.29 -32.77 -20.62
C VAL A 96 -3.62 -33.14 -19.18
N SER A 97 -4.23 -34.31 -18.93
CA SER A 97 -4.56 -34.76 -17.58
C SER A 97 -3.31 -35.03 -16.75
N GLN A 98 -2.29 -35.67 -17.33
CA GLN A 98 -1.00 -35.89 -16.67
C GLN A 98 -0.31 -34.57 -16.31
N VAL A 99 -0.33 -33.60 -17.21
CA VAL A 99 0.23 -32.26 -16.97
C VAL A 99 -0.54 -31.54 -15.86
N ALA A 100 -1.88 -31.61 -15.88
CA ALA A 100 -2.72 -30.98 -14.85
C ALA A 100 -2.48 -31.60 -13.45
N ASP A 101 -2.34 -32.93 -13.38
CA ASP A 101 -2.05 -33.62 -12.12
C ASP A 101 -0.64 -33.31 -11.61
N TRP A 102 0.34 -33.25 -12.51
CA TRP A 102 1.70 -32.84 -12.18
C TRP A 102 1.73 -31.41 -11.64
N LEU A 103 1.06 -30.46 -12.30
CA LEU A 103 0.96 -29.08 -11.85
C LEU A 103 0.32 -28.97 -10.47
N ARG A 104 -0.77 -29.71 -10.23
CA ARG A 104 -1.45 -29.74 -8.91
C ARG A 104 -0.54 -30.24 -7.81
N ALA A 105 0.31 -31.23 -8.09
CA ALA A 105 1.21 -31.83 -7.13
C ALA A 105 2.49 -31.00 -6.90
N HIS A 106 3.00 -30.28 -7.93
CA HIS A 106 4.35 -29.74 -7.94
C HIS A 106 4.45 -28.23 -8.19
N ALA A 107 3.35 -27.52 -8.49
CA ALA A 107 3.40 -26.09 -8.79
C ALA A 107 3.96 -25.23 -7.63
N THR A 108 3.98 -25.77 -6.40
CA THR A 108 4.54 -25.12 -5.21
C THR A 108 5.95 -25.59 -4.85
N LEU A 109 6.61 -26.36 -5.73
CA LEU A 109 8.00 -26.80 -5.56
C LEU A 109 8.95 -25.63 -5.26
N ALA A 110 8.69 -24.49 -5.87
CA ALA A 110 9.32 -23.22 -5.57
C ALA A 110 8.29 -22.09 -5.60
N THR A 111 8.31 -21.25 -4.60
CA THR A 111 7.38 -20.11 -4.47
C THR A 111 8.16 -18.81 -4.34
N PRO A 112 7.67 -17.71 -4.94
CA PRO A 112 8.26 -16.42 -4.71
C PRO A 112 8.05 -15.98 -3.25
N HIS A 113 9.00 -15.22 -2.70
CA HIS A 113 8.76 -14.61 -1.42
C HIS A 113 7.73 -13.48 -1.55
N SER A 114 6.84 -13.45 -0.59
CA SER A 114 5.81 -12.43 -0.43
C SER A 114 5.81 -11.97 1.01
N GLN A 115 5.49 -10.70 1.23
CA GLN A 115 5.50 -10.10 2.56
C GLN A 115 4.40 -9.06 2.71
N ARG A 116 4.09 -8.76 3.97
CA ARG A 116 3.34 -7.54 4.29
C ARG A 116 4.19 -6.32 4.00
N SER A 117 3.52 -5.27 3.56
CA SER A 117 4.15 -4.03 3.17
C SER A 117 3.32 -2.86 3.66
N GLN A 118 3.96 -1.73 3.85
CA GLN A 118 3.35 -0.51 4.38
C GLN A 118 3.61 0.66 3.44
N ALA A 119 2.58 1.42 3.15
CA ALA A 119 2.68 2.68 2.42
C ALA A 119 2.20 3.81 3.31
N ARG A 120 3.12 4.70 3.71
CA ARG A 120 2.80 5.95 4.40
C ARG A 120 2.76 7.07 3.38
N VAL A 121 1.64 7.74 3.31
CA VAL A 121 1.41 8.85 2.37
C VAL A 121 1.04 10.09 3.16
N SER A 122 1.78 11.17 2.92
CA SER A 122 1.54 12.48 3.54
C SER A 122 1.31 13.53 2.47
N LEU A 123 0.39 14.44 2.72
CA LEU A 123 0.10 15.57 1.84
C LEU A 123 -0.41 16.76 2.64
N ARG A 124 -0.28 17.94 2.07
CA ARG A 124 -0.90 19.14 2.63
C ARG A 124 -2.34 19.25 2.16
N LEU A 125 -3.26 19.42 3.12
CA LEU A 125 -4.65 19.69 2.83
C LEU A 125 -4.85 21.18 2.51
N GLN A 126 -5.82 21.48 1.66
CA GLN A 126 -6.22 22.86 1.37
C GLN A 126 -7.11 23.37 2.50
N ASP A 127 -7.07 24.66 2.74
CA ASP A 127 -7.72 25.27 3.92
C ASP A 127 -9.26 25.33 3.81
N ASP A 128 -9.79 25.21 2.58
CA ASP A 128 -11.21 25.41 2.23
C ASP A 128 -11.95 24.09 1.90
N VAL A 129 -11.35 22.93 2.18
CA VAL A 129 -12.00 21.65 1.88
C VAL A 129 -13.13 21.33 2.87
N PRO A 130 -14.30 20.85 2.40
CA PRO A 130 -15.44 20.54 3.26
C PRO A 130 -15.21 19.31 4.15
N ASP A 131 -14.30 18.42 3.74
CA ASP A 131 -13.87 17.24 4.50
C ASP A 131 -12.37 17.01 4.34
N LEU A 132 -11.78 16.20 5.22
CA LEU A 132 -10.35 15.88 5.17
C LEU A 132 -9.98 14.92 4.03
N GLY A 133 -10.94 14.34 3.34
CA GLY A 133 -10.73 13.42 2.21
C GLY A 133 -9.98 12.12 2.55
N LEU A 134 -9.82 11.76 3.83
CA LEU A 134 -8.98 10.65 4.28
C LEU A 134 -9.38 9.32 3.66
N LEU A 135 -10.69 9.05 3.59
CA LEU A 135 -11.18 7.79 2.99
C LEU A 135 -10.92 7.75 1.48
N ARG A 136 -11.06 8.86 0.78
CA ARG A 136 -10.73 8.99 -0.65
C ARG A 136 -9.24 8.77 -0.89
N LEU A 137 -8.38 9.35 -0.04
CA LEU A 137 -6.93 9.15 -0.09
C LEU A 137 -6.58 7.67 0.12
N ILE A 138 -7.11 7.02 1.16
CA ILE A 138 -6.89 5.61 1.44
C ILE A 138 -7.33 4.73 0.26
N ASN A 139 -8.52 4.98 -0.30
CA ASN A 139 -9.02 4.24 -1.45
C ASN A 139 -8.12 4.39 -2.68
N GLY A 140 -7.63 5.60 -2.95
CA GLY A 140 -6.68 5.85 -4.03
C GLY A 140 -5.36 5.09 -3.87
N ILE A 141 -4.84 5.01 -2.64
CA ILE A 141 -3.64 4.24 -2.33
C ILE A 141 -3.89 2.73 -2.53
N GLU A 142 -4.97 2.19 -1.97
CA GLU A 142 -5.32 0.78 -2.11
C GLU A 142 -5.51 0.38 -3.58
N GLN A 143 -6.17 1.22 -4.35
CA GLN A 143 -6.38 0.99 -5.79
C GLN A 143 -5.06 1.03 -6.57
N ALA A 144 -4.17 1.96 -6.27
CA ALA A 144 -2.87 2.07 -6.91
C ALA A 144 -1.97 0.84 -6.63
N LEU A 145 -2.05 0.29 -5.43
CA LEU A 145 -1.29 -0.88 -5.00
C LEU A 145 -1.90 -2.21 -5.50
N GLY A 146 -3.22 -2.31 -5.55
CA GLY A 146 -3.95 -3.46 -6.09
C GLY A 146 -4.05 -4.69 -5.17
N THR A 147 -3.28 -4.77 -4.09
CA THR A 147 -3.22 -5.90 -3.15
C THR A 147 -3.40 -5.47 -1.69
N PRO A 148 -4.46 -4.70 -1.34
CA PRO A 148 -4.65 -4.28 0.05
C PRO A 148 -4.87 -5.48 0.97
N LEU A 149 -4.33 -5.42 2.20
CA LEU A 149 -4.56 -6.45 3.21
C LEU A 149 -6.06 -6.63 3.46
N GLN A 150 -6.48 -7.89 3.63
CA GLN A 150 -7.85 -8.29 3.86
C GLN A 150 -8.11 -8.51 5.35
N THR A 151 -9.34 -8.26 5.82
CA THR A 151 -9.73 -8.41 7.24
C THR A 151 -10.76 -9.50 7.46
N ALA A 152 -11.55 -9.83 6.45
CA ALA A 152 -12.56 -10.88 6.50
C ALA A 152 -12.44 -11.74 5.25
N VAL A 153 -12.12 -13.02 5.42
CA VAL A 153 -11.84 -13.93 4.31
C VAL A 153 -12.49 -15.29 4.53
N LYS A 154 -12.94 -15.92 3.45
CA LYS A 154 -13.23 -17.34 3.32
C LYS A 154 -12.28 -17.95 2.30
N ARG A 155 -12.34 -19.26 2.07
CA ARG A 155 -11.47 -19.96 1.11
C ARG A 155 -11.46 -19.35 -0.30
N ALA A 156 -12.63 -18.90 -0.77
CA ALA A 156 -12.73 -18.22 -2.07
C ALA A 156 -11.97 -16.89 -2.11
N ASP A 157 -11.98 -16.15 -1.00
CA ASP A 157 -11.23 -14.89 -0.88
C ASP A 157 -9.72 -15.14 -0.80
N GLU A 158 -9.28 -16.20 -0.10
CA GLU A 158 -7.87 -16.61 -0.06
C GLU A 158 -7.37 -16.98 -1.45
N GLN A 159 -8.16 -17.75 -2.22
CA GLN A 159 -7.83 -18.10 -3.61
C GLN A 159 -7.76 -16.85 -4.50
N ALA A 160 -8.72 -15.94 -4.37
CA ALA A 160 -8.72 -14.67 -5.10
C ALA A 160 -7.51 -13.80 -4.74
N PHE A 161 -7.14 -13.74 -3.46
CA PHE A 161 -5.99 -12.98 -3.01
C PHE A 161 -4.67 -13.58 -3.49
N ALA A 162 -4.54 -14.91 -3.53
CA ALA A 162 -3.39 -15.59 -4.12
C ALA A 162 -3.24 -15.24 -5.62
N ALA A 163 -4.34 -15.23 -6.37
CA ALA A 163 -4.35 -14.81 -7.77
C ALA A 163 -3.94 -13.34 -7.95
N LEU A 164 -4.46 -12.43 -7.11
CA LEU A 164 -4.06 -11.02 -7.10
C LEU A 164 -2.56 -10.84 -6.87
N ASN A 165 -1.98 -11.53 -5.89
CA ASN A 165 -0.54 -11.46 -5.61
C ASN A 165 0.30 -11.96 -6.79
N GLY A 166 -0.11 -13.07 -7.42
CA GLY A 166 0.58 -13.62 -8.59
C GLY A 166 0.52 -12.73 -9.83
N GLN A 167 -0.56 -11.97 -9.99
CA GLN A 167 -0.77 -11.05 -11.12
C GLN A 167 -0.19 -9.66 -10.89
N ASN A 168 0.13 -9.29 -9.65
CA ASN A 168 0.53 -7.95 -9.26
C ASN A 168 1.92 -7.93 -8.59
N LEU A 169 2.91 -8.46 -9.30
CA LEU A 169 4.30 -8.42 -8.84
C LEU A 169 4.80 -6.97 -8.84
N MET A 170 5.55 -6.58 -7.79
CA MET A 170 6.09 -5.23 -7.68
C MET A 170 7.33 -5.14 -6.80
N TYR A 171 8.26 -4.30 -7.19
CA TYR A 171 9.33 -3.81 -6.33
C TYR A 171 8.83 -2.68 -5.41
N VAL A 172 9.58 -2.38 -4.37
CA VAL A 172 9.23 -1.30 -3.45
C VAL A 172 9.16 0.07 -4.17
N GLU A 173 10.03 0.29 -5.15
CA GLU A 173 10.05 1.49 -5.99
C GLU A 173 8.82 1.58 -6.89
N ASP A 174 8.32 0.45 -7.39
CA ASP A 174 7.11 0.42 -8.23
C ASP A 174 5.89 0.83 -7.42
N ALA A 175 5.79 0.34 -6.18
CA ALA A 175 4.72 0.74 -5.26
C ALA A 175 4.75 2.26 -5.01
N ALA A 176 5.92 2.82 -4.70
CA ALA A 176 6.08 4.25 -4.48
C ALA A 176 5.71 5.08 -5.72
N ARG A 177 6.13 4.64 -6.93
CA ARG A 177 5.80 5.32 -8.19
C ARG A 177 4.31 5.24 -8.52
N ARG A 178 3.66 4.07 -8.33
CA ARG A 178 2.23 3.88 -8.57
C ARG A 178 1.40 4.82 -7.71
N ILE A 179 1.68 4.88 -6.40
CA ILE A 179 0.98 5.79 -5.48
C ILE A 179 1.18 7.25 -5.90
N ARG A 180 2.44 7.66 -6.15
CA ARG A 180 2.72 9.02 -6.61
C ARG A 180 1.94 9.36 -7.87
N THR A 181 1.96 8.49 -8.88
CA THR A 181 1.27 8.72 -10.16
C THR A 181 -0.24 8.85 -9.97
N ALA A 182 -0.83 8.02 -9.11
CA ALA A 182 -2.27 8.05 -8.85
C ALA A 182 -2.73 9.32 -8.11
N LEU A 183 -1.87 9.91 -7.25
CA LEU A 183 -2.29 10.99 -6.34
C LEU A 183 -1.74 12.37 -6.71
N GLN A 184 -0.71 12.47 -7.55
CA GLN A 184 0.01 13.73 -7.80
C GLN A 184 -0.83 14.84 -8.46
N ALA A 185 -1.92 14.49 -9.16
CA ALA A 185 -2.77 15.49 -9.81
C ALA A 185 -3.53 16.35 -8.79
N ASP A 186 -3.98 15.74 -7.69
CA ASP A 186 -4.87 16.36 -6.70
C ASP A 186 -4.14 16.68 -5.38
N ALA A 187 -2.92 16.18 -5.19
CA ALA A 187 -2.18 16.32 -3.95
C ALA A 187 -1.22 17.52 -3.97
N VAL A 188 -1.15 18.24 -2.86
CA VAL A 188 -0.17 19.30 -2.60
C VAL A 188 0.91 18.77 -1.66
N ASP A 189 2.18 19.00 -1.99
CA ASP A 189 3.33 18.55 -1.19
C ASP A 189 3.29 17.04 -0.87
N LEU A 190 2.92 16.22 -1.86
CA LEU A 190 2.81 14.77 -1.72
C LEU A 190 4.15 14.15 -1.38
N GLN A 191 4.16 13.35 -0.33
CA GLN A 191 5.27 12.49 0.08
C GLN A 191 4.77 11.07 0.24
N VAL A 192 5.45 10.13 -0.37
CA VAL A 192 5.17 8.70 -0.31
C VAL A 192 6.41 8.00 0.24
N HIS A 193 6.23 7.22 1.29
CA HIS A 193 7.25 6.32 1.84
C HIS A 193 6.67 4.92 1.88
N VAL A 194 7.32 3.99 1.22
CA VAL A 194 6.92 2.59 1.15
C VAL A 194 7.98 1.71 1.80
N ARG A 195 7.53 0.71 2.55
CA ARG A 195 8.38 -0.32 3.14
C ARG A 195 7.83 -1.70 2.78
N HIS A 196 8.68 -2.56 2.25
CA HIS A 196 8.46 -4.00 2.18
C HIS A 196 9.11 -4.63 3.40
N LEU A 197 8.29 -5.25 4.27
CA LEU A 197 8.77 -5.95 5.47
C LEU A 197 9.32 -7.31 5.01
N GLU A 198 10.59 -7.29 4.62
CA GLU A 198 11.24 -8.38 3.92
C GLU A 198 11.17 -9.71 4.68
N SER A 199 10.85 -10.79 3.94
CA SER A 199 10.84 -12.16 4.44
C SER A 199 12.11 -12.94 4.11
N LEU A 200 12.93 -12.44 3.18
CA LEU A 200 14.19 -13.05 2.75
C LEU A 200 15.39 -12.45 3.50
N HIS A 201 15.40 -11.13 3.69
CA HIS A 201 16.48 -10.39 4.31
C HIS A 201 16.14 -9.98 5.75
N PRO A 202 17.16 -9.77 6.62
CA PRO A 202 16.94 -9.29 8.00
C PRO A 202 16.63 -7.79 8.07
N HIS A 203 16.55 -7.10 6.93
CA HIS A 203 16.25 -5.68 6.81
C HIS A 203 15.15 -5.44 5.78
N ASP A 204 14.39 -4.38 5.95
CA ASP A 204 13.33 -4.00 5.04
C ASP A 204 13.88 -3.27 3.81
N ALA A 205 13.17 -3.40 2.68
CA ALA A 205 13.38 -2.54 1.53
C ALA A 205 12.50 -1.29 1.64
N SER A 206 13.05 -0.12 1.33
CA SER A 206 12.33 1.16 1.43
C SER A 206 12.50 2.00 0.19
N ALA A 207 11.44 2.70 -0.23
CA ALA A 207 11.46 3.65 -1.32
C ALA A 207 10.65 4.90 -1.00
N TRP A 208 11.11 6.03 -1.55
CA TRP A 208 10.44 7.33 -1.42
C TRP A 208 10.10 7.88 -2.78
N ALA A 209 8.94 8.52 -2.88
CA ALA A 209 8.54 9.30 -4.03
C ALA A 209 7.86 10.59 -3.54
N SER A 210 8.02 11.68 -4.26
CA SER A 210 7.40 12.95 -3.93
C SER A 210 6.96 13.70 -5.18
N SER A 211 5.94 14.53 -5.05
CA SER A 211 5.63 15.58 -6.00
C SER A 211 5.48 16.89 -5.24
N LYS A 212 6.31 17.89 -5.60
CA LYS A 212 6.07 19.26 -5.19
C LYS A 212 5.20 19.90 -6.26
N ARG A 213 3.99 20.29 -5.91
CA ARG A 213 3.26 21.22 -6.74
C ARG A 213 3.92 22.59 -6.50
N THR A 214 4.71 23.06 -7.46
CA THR A 214 5.09 24.47 -7.51
C THR A 214 3.81 25.23 -7.82
N GLY A 215 3.06 25.56 -6.79
CA GLY A 215 1.91 26.45 -6.92
C GLY A 215 2.44 27.78 -7.41
N LYS A 216 2.09 28.19 -8.64
CA LYS A 216 2.02 29.62 -8.90
C LYS A 216 1.07 30.19 -7.86
N PRO A 217 1.48 31.18 -7.09
CA PRO A 217 0.51 31.95 -6.29
C PRO A 217 -0.48 32.54 -7.30
N LEU A 218 -1.77 32.30 -7.06
CA LEU A 218 -2.84 33.11 -7.65
C LEU A 218 -2.74 34.53 -7.10
#